data_804e49dfe725034bb423940833d13754
#
_entry.id   804e49dfe725034bb423940833d13754
#
_cell.length_a   1.000
_cell.length_b   1.000
_cell.length_c   1.000
_cell.angle_alpha   90.00
_cell.angle_beta   90.00
_cell.angle_gamma   90.00
#
_symmetry.space_group_name_H-M   'P 1'
#
loop_
_entity.id
_entity.type
_entity.pdbx_description
1 polymer ?
#
loop_
_entity_poly.entity_id
_entity_poly.type
_entity_poly.pdbx_seq_one_letter_code
_entity_poly.pdbx_strand_id
1 'polypeptide(L)'
;MKVLMFGWEFPPHITGGLGTACFGMTKGLAKNGVDVLFVVPKAHGDEDETNVRLLNASDVTVNIDNEKDRSYWDRVQYMEIGSNIIPYVGPERFEQIVEEQRATNYFQSPVFMPRYEFSGKYGANLMEEVSRYALIGSSLALEHKDEFDVIHAHDWLTYSAGIAAKETTGKPLVVHMHATEFDRSGENINTLVYSIERRG
;
A
#
# COMPACT_ATOMS: atom_id res chain seq x y z
N MET A 1 -7.63 -9.07 20.80
CA MET A 1 -6.84 -9.12 19.55
C MET A 1 -7.06 -7.80 18.82
N LYS A 2 -5.97 -7.22 18.32
CA LYS A 2 -6.01 -5.95 17.59
C LYS A 2 -5.40 -6.12 16.21
N VAL A 3 -5.99 -5.52 15.19
CA VAL A 3 -5.61 -5.68 13.79
C VAL A 3 -5.18 -4.36 13.20
N LEU A 4 -4.00 -4.31 12.58
CA LEU A 4 -3.61 -3.24 11.67
C LEU A 4 -4.08 -3.62 10.27
N MET A 5 -5.11 -2.94 9.75
CA MET A 5 -5.77 -3.29 8.50
C MET A 5 -5.48 -2.24 7.43
N PHE A 6 -4.86 -2.65 6.34
CA PHE A 6 -4.62 -1.79 5.19
C PHE A 6 -5.75 -1.93 4.17
N GLY A 7 -6.47 -0.83 3.94
CA GLY A 7 -7.49 -0.70 2.91
C GLY A 7 -7.15 0.42 1.94
N TRP A 8 -8.03 0.67 0.99
CA TRP A 8 -7.87 1.74 -0.01
C TRP A 8 -8.92 2.83 0.13
N GLU A 9 -10.12 2.45 0.48
CA GLU A 9 -11.30 3.30 0.62
C GLU A 9 -12.05 2.95 1.91
N PHE A 10 -12.72 3.95 2.48
CA PHE A 10 -13.61 3.74 3.64
C PHE A 10 -14.87 4.63 3.51
N PRO A 11 -16.07 4.16 3.95
CA PRO A 11 -17.28 4.95 3.85
C PRO A 11 -17.22 6.29 4.59
N PRO A 12 -17.84 7.35 4.02
CA PRO A 12 -18.73 7.36 2.85
C PRO A 12 -18.00 7.39 1.49
N HIS A 13 -16.69 7.54 1.46
CA HIS A 13 -15.88 7.71 0.26
C HIS A 13 -15.46 6.38 -0.35
N ILE A 14 -16.43 5.61 -0.82
CA ILE A 14 -16.19 4.34 -1.52
C ILE A 14 -16.70 4.41 -2.95
N THR A 15 -15.94 3.80 -3.88
CA THR A 15 -16.28 3.73 -5.30
C THR A 15 -16.64 2.32 -5.75
N GLY A 16 -16.32 1.31 -4.95
CA GLY A 16 -16.47 -0.08 -5.35
C GLY A 16 -16.69 -1.09 -4.25
N GLY A 17 -16.61 -2.37 -4.64
CA GLY A 17 -16.84 -3.50 -3.76
C GLY A 17 -15.81 -3.66 -2.66
N LEU A 18 -14.55 -3.23 -2.90
CA LEU A 18 -13.46 -3.36 -1.94
C LEU A 18 -13.75 -2.60 -0.65
N GLY A 19 -14.09 -1.31 -0.75
CA GLY A 19 -14.43 -0.49 0.42
C GLY A 19 -15.64 -1.02 1.17
N THR A 20 -16.68 -1.48 0.45
CA THR A 20 -17.88 -2.09 1.05
C THR A 20 -17.53 -3.37 1.81
N ALA A 21 -16.69 -4.24 1.23
CA ALA A 21 -16.27 -5.49 1.86
C ALA A 21 -15.43 -5.24 3.11
N CYS A 22 -14.45 -4.33 3.03
CA CYS A 22 -13.64 -3.93 4.18
C CYS A 22 -14.49 -3.37 5.32
N PHE A 23 -15.44 -2.50 5.03
CA PHE A 23 -16.37 -1.94 6.03
C PHE A 23 -17.23 -3.02 6.67
N GLY A 24 -17.79 -3.93 5.88
CA GLY A 24 -18.55 -5.08 6.40
C GLY A 24 -17.72 -5.95 7.33
N MET A 25 -16.45 -6.18 6.97
CA MET A 25 -15.52 -6.96 7.77
C MET A 25 -15.17 -6.27 9.09
N THR A 26 -14.92 -4.96 9.11
CA THR A 26 -14.63 -4.22 10.33
C THR A 26 -15.79 -4.30 11.32
N LYS A 27 -17.04 -4.21 10.84
CA LYS A 27 -18.24 -4.44 11.67
C LYS A 27 -18.29 -5.86 12.24
N GLY A 28 -17.95 -6.86 11.43
CA GLY A 28 -17.89 -8.25 11.86
C GLY A 28 -16.81 -8.48 12.93
N LEU A 29 -15.64 -7.91 12.75
CA LEU A 29 -14.52 -7.99 13.69
C LEU A 29 -14.87 -7.31 15.02
N ALA A 30 -15.42 -6.09 14.99
CA ALA A 30 -15.85 -5.37 16.19
C ALA A 30 -16.90 -6.15 17.01
N LYS A 31 -17.88 -6.78 16.34
CA LYS A 31 -18.87 -7.65 17.01
C LYS A 31 -18.25 -8.84 17.72
N ASN A 32 -17.08 -9.27 17.29
CA ASN A 32 -16.31 -10.36 17.90
C ASN A 32 -15.22 -9.87 18.87
N GLY A 33 -15.26 -8.61 19.28
CA GLY A 33 -14.32 -8.05 20.25
C GLY A 33 -12.90 -7.87 19.70
N VAL A 34 -12.78 -7.64 18.39
CA VAL A 34 -11.51 -7.36 17.72
C VAL A 34 -11.44 -5.87 17.40
N ASP A 35 -10.43 -5.19 17.92
CA ASP A 35 -10.16 -3.79 17.62
C ASP A 35 -9.44 -3.67 16.28
N VAL A 36 -9.78 -2.67 15.49
CA VAL A 36 -9.19 -2.44 14.18
C VAL A 36 -8.61 -1.03 14.07
N LEU A 37 -7.31 -0.96 13.77
CA LEU A 37 -6.64 0.23 13.26
C LEU A 37 -6.70 0.13 11.73
N PHE A 38 -7.56 0.92 11.10
CA PHE A 38 -7.78 0.87 9.66
C PHE A 38 -7.02 2.00 8.97
N VAL A 39 -6.13 1.65 8.05
CA VAL A 39 -5.31 2.61 7.30
C VAL A 39 -5.90 2.81 5.91
N VAL A 40 -6.05 4.08 5.52
CA VAL A 40 -6.41 4.49 4.15
C VAL A 40 -5.33 5.43 3.60
N PRO A 41 -5.11 5.45 2.27
CA PRO A 41 -4.22 6.43 1.64
C PRO A 41 -4.64 7.87 1.96
N LYS A 42 -5.94 8.15 1.90
CA LYS A 42 -6.52 9.46 2.19
C LYS A 42 -7.81 9.32 2.99
N ALA A 43 -7.85 9.97 4.15
CA ALA A 43 -9.06 10.23 4.92
C ALA A 43 -9.60 11.64 4.62
N HIS A 44 -10.91 11.80 4.68
CA HIS A 44 -11.62 13.05 4.41
C HIS A 44 -12.14 13.71 5.69
N GLY A 45 -12.16 12.96 6.81
CA GLY A 45 -12.56 13.44 8.14
C GLY A 45 -14.05 13.31 8.44
N ASP A 46 -14.80 12.63 7.57
CA ASP A 46 -16.24 12.33 7.75
C ASP A 46 -16.55 10.82 7.66
N GLU A 47 -15.51 9.99 7.78
CA GLU A 47 -15.63 8.52 7.75
C GLU A 47 -16.35 7.98 8.99
N ASP A 48 -17.04 6.84 8.82
CA ASP A 48 -17.74 6.13 9.91
C ASP A 48 -16.76 5.33 10.79
N GLU A 49 -16.20 5.97 11.79
CA GLU A 49 -15.27 5.36 12.75
C GLU A 49 -15.95 4.58 13.89
N THR A 50 -17.25 4.28 13.81
CA THR A 50 -17.99 3.58 14.88
C THR A 50 -17.37 2.23 15.28
N ASN A 51 -16.73 1.54 14.35
CA ASN A 51 -16.17 0.19 14.54
C ASN A 51 -14.67 0.10 14.32
N VAL A 52 -13.99 1.20 14.05
CA VAL A 52 -12.56 1.26 13.75
C VAL A 52 -11.95 2.54 14.28
N ARG A 53 -10.63 2.55 14.46
CA ARG A 53 -9.84 3.78 14.50
C ARG A 53 -9.21 3.96 13.13
N LEU A 54 -9.52 5.04 12.44
CA LEU A 54 -8.99 5.33 11.11
C LEU A 54 -7.63 6.02 11.21
N LEU A 55 -6.70 5.62 10.36
CA LEU A 55 -5.39 6.23 10.20
C LEU A 55 -5.24 6.73 8.77
N ASN A 56 -4.90 8.01 8.61
CA ASN A 56 -4.70 8.64 7.31
C ASN A 56 -3.22 8.58 6.92
N ALA A 57 -2.90 7.85 5.85
CA ALA A 57 -1.53 7.73 5.37
C ALA A 57 -0.92 9.07 4.94
N SER A 58 -1.74 10.02 4.47
CA SER A 58 -1.29 11.37 4.09
C SER A 58 -0.77 12.21 5.28
N ASP A 59 -1.08 11.83 6.52
CA ASP A 59 -0.61 12.55 7.73
C ASP A 59 0.72 12.03 8.25
N VAL A 60 1.18 10.89 7.74
CA VAL A 60 2.39 10.22 8.22
C VAL A 60 3.64 10.91 7.72
N THR A 61 4.57 11.14 8.63
CA THR A 61 5.93 11.60 8.29
C THR A 61 6.85 10.40 8.16
N VAL A 62 7.45 10.24 6.99
CA VAL A 62 8.43 9.17 6.74
C VAL A 62 9.80 9.62 7.20
N ASN A 63 10.48 8.78 7.99
CA ASN A 63 11.86 9.01 8.41
C ASN A 63 12.75 7.88 7.87
N ILE A 64 13.71 8.21 6.99
CA ILE A 64 14.56 7.22 6.28
C ILE A 64 15.91 7.00 6.99
N ASP A 65 16.03 7.33 8.25
CA ASP A 65 17.33 7.25 8.94
C ASP A 65 17.81 5.82 9.20
N ASN A 66 17.02 4.78 8.92
CA ASN A 66 17.43 3.41 9.13
C ASN A 66 17.62 2.62 7.81
N GLU A 67 18.50 1.61 7.82
CA GLU A 67 18.83 0.78 6.65
C GLU A 67 17.64 0.01 6.09
N LYS A 68 16.64 -0.34 6.91
CA LYS A 68 15.43 -1.04 6.47
C LYS A 68 14.58 -0.13 5.59
N ASP A 69 14.41 1.13 5.99
CA ASP A 69 13.64 2.10 5.22
C ASP A 69 14.31 2.42 3.88
N ARG A 70 15.65 2.40 3.82
CA ARG A 70 16.40 2.52 2.55
C ARG A 70 16.09 1.38 1.59
N SER A 71 16.01 0.14 2.07
CA SER A 71 15.70 -1.01 1.22
C SER A 71 14.26 -0.97 0.67
N TYR A 72 13.34 -0.36 1.40
CA TYR A 72 11.99 -0.08 0.94
C TYR A 72 11.96 1.06 -0.07
N TRP A 73 12.72 2.12 0.19
CA TRP A 73 12.86 3.25 -0.72
C TRP A 73 13.36 2.80 -2.10
N ASP A 74 14.36 1.96 -2.14
CA ASP A 74 14.87 1.40 -3.40
C ASP A 74 13.79 0.60 -4.15
N ARG A 75 12.94 -0.14 -3.44
CA ARG A 75 11.80 -0.87 -4.03
C ARG A 75 10.69 0.06 -4.52
N VAL A 76 10.37 1.10 -3.76
CA VAL A 76 9.40 2.13 -4.15
C VAL A 76 9.85 2.83 -5.43
N GLN A 77 11.11 3.26 -5.49
CA GLN A 77 11.68 3.84 -6.71
C GLN A 77 11.63 2.88 -7.90
N TYR A 78 11.94 1.60 -7.67
CA TYR A 78 11.83 0.57 -8.71
C TYR A 78 10.41 0.46 -9.26
N MET A 79 9.40 0.48 -8.40
CA MET A 79 8.00 0.42 -8.81
C MET A 79 7.53 1.71 -9.48
N GLU A 80 7.96 2.88 -8.99
CA GLU A 80 7.67 4.17 -9.63
C GLU A 80 8.27 4.26 -11.04
N ILE A 81 9.49 3.83 -11.21
CA ILE A 81 10.15 3.73 -12.52
C ILE A 81 9.36 2.78 -13.43
N GLY A 82 8.96 1.61 -12.90
CA GLY A 82 8.17 0.63 -13.63
C GLY A 82 6.82 1.17 -14.10
N SER A 83 6.18 2.03 -13.31
CA SER A 83 4.88 2.62 -13.66
C SER A 83 4.96 3.65 -14.79
N ASN A 84 6.10 4.27 -14.98
CA ASN A 84 6.35 5.26 -16.04
C ASN A 84 6.89 4.65 -17.34
N ILE A 85 7.19 3.36 -17.36
CA ILE A 85 7.75 2.68 -18.54
C ILE A 85 6.60 2.14 -19.40
N ILE A 86 6.77 2.35 -20.72
CA ILE A 86 5.82 1.92 -21.75
C ILE A 86 5.53 0.40 -21.64
N PRO A 87 4.27 -0.05 -21.70
CA PRO A 87 3.86 -1.43 -21.36
C PRO A 87 4.39 -2.55 -22.25
N TYR A 88 5.30 -2.28 -23.19
CA TYR A 88 5.81 -3.27 -24.16
C TYR A 88 7.34 -3.42 -24.16
N VAL A 89 7.98 -3.14 -23.04
CA VAL A 89 9.45 -3.30 -22.92
C VAL A 89 9.75 -4.68 -22.33
N GLY A 90 10.59 -5.45 -23.01
CA GLY A 90 11.03 -6.76 -22.50
C GLY A 90 11.84 -6.66 -21.21
N PRO A 91 11.92 -7.73 -20.37
CA PRO A 91 12.53 -7.71 -19.05
C PRO A 91 13.96 -7.16 -19.02
N GLU A 92 14.81 -7.56 -19.98
CA GLU A 92 16.21 -7.11 -20.07
C GLU A 92 16.32 -5.59 -20.34
N ARG A 93 15.44 -5.05 -21.18
CA ARG A 93 15.41 -3.62 -21.48
C ARG A 93 14.82 -2.82 -20.30
N PHE A 94 13.89 -3.41 -19.60
CA PHE A 94 13.34 -2.84 -18.36
C PHE A 94 14.44 -2.66 -17.30
N GLU A 95 15.23 -3.69 -17.04
CA GLU A 95 16.36 -3.63 -16.10
C GLU A 95 17.38 -2.57 -16.49
N GLN A 96 17.74 -2.48 -17.78
CA GLN A 96 18.64 -1.44 -18.29
C GLN A 96 18.09 -0.02 -18.05
N ILE A 97 16.81 0.23 -18.33
CA ILE A 97 16.17 1.53 -18.11
C ILE A 97 16.14 1.87 -16.63
N VAL A 98 15.87 0.89 -15.76
CA VAL A 98 15.91 1.08 -14.30
C VAL A 98 17.31 1.44 -13.84
N GLU A 99 18.34 0.78 -14.34
CA GLU A 99 19.75 1.08 -14.01
C GLU A 99 20.18 2.46 -14.54
N GLU A 100 19.82 2.79 -15.79
CA GLU A 100 20.09 4.11 -16.37
C GLU A 100 19.41 5.23 -15.60
N GLN A 101 18.16 5.06 -15.19
CA GLN A 101 17.43 6.06 -14.40
C GLN A 101 17.95 6.13 -12.96
N ARG A 102 18.31 5.03 -12.34
CA ARG A 102 18.98 5.02 -11.04
C ARG A 102 20.31 5.78 -11.09
N ALA A 103 21.11 5.56 -12.11
CA ALA A 103 22.39 6.27 -12.29
C ALA A 103 22.21 7.78 -12.50
N THR A 104 21.13 8.18 -13.15
CA THR A 104 20.85 9.60 -13.48
C THR A 104 20.13 10.34 -12.34
N ASN A 105 19.24 9.68 -11.63
CA ASN A 105 18.37 10.28 -10.61
C ASN A 105 18.94 10.21 -9.19
N TYR A 106 19.97 9.39 -8.95
CA TYR A 106 20.55 9.21 -7.61
C TYR A 106 21.09 10.51 -7.00
N PHE A 107 21.41 11.51 -7.82
CA PHE A 107 21.96 12.80 -7.39
C PHE A 107 21.03 14.00 -7.58
N GLN A 108 19.87 13.87 -8.20
CA GLN A 108 19.00 15.00 -8.54
C GLN A 108 17.52 14.83 -8.16
N SER A 109 17.13 13.76 -7.50
CA SER A 109 15.73 13.62 -7.12
C SER A 109 15.41 14.43 -5.87
N PRO A 110 14.59 15.48 -5.96
CA PRO A 110 14.04 16.17 -4.81
C PRO A 110 12.92 15.36 -4.13
N VAL A 111 12.89 14.06 -4.29
CA VAL A 111 11.70 13.23 -4.05
C VAL A 111 11.70 12.55 -2.68
N PHE A 112 12.56 12.93 -1.77
CA PHE A 112 12.30 12.70 -0.38
C PHE A 112 11.35 13.78 0.15
N MET A 113 10.06 13.51 0.05
CA MET A 113 9.08 14.28 0.81
C MET A 113 8.86 13.61 2.15
N PRO A 114 8.98 14.34 3.27
CA PRO A 114 8.66 13.77 4.58
C PRO A 114 7.18 13.40 4.70
N ARG A 115 6.34 13.85 3.77
CA ARG A 115 4.91 13.52 3.65
C ARG A 115 4.52 13.34 2.21
N TYR A 116 3.64 12.38 1.96
CA TYR A 116 3.04 12.13 0.64
C TYR A 116 1.56 12.51 0.67
N GLU A 117 1.13 13.26 -0.32
CA GLU A 117 -0.29 13.48 -0.57
C GLU A 117 -0.82 12.36 -1.47
N PHE A 118 -1.85 11.69 -1.01
CA PHE A 118 -2.56 10.66 -1.78
C PHE A 118 -3.86 11.23 -2.32
N SER A 119 -4.23 10.83 -3.53
CA SER A 119 -5.57 11.10 -4.06
C SER A 119 -6.59 10.12 -3.49
N GLY A 120 -6.16 8.90 -3.17
CA GLY A 120 -7.00 7.78 -2.77
C GLY A 120 -7.91 7.28 -3.90
N LYS A 121 -7.65 7.69 -5.16
CA LYS A 121 -8.47 7.38 -6.33
C LYS A 121 -7.78 6.37 -7.25
N TYR A 122 -8.58 5.70 -8.08
CA TYR A 122 -8.10 4.81 -9.14
C TYR A 122 -7.73 5.62 -10.39
N GLY A 123 -6.64 6.38 -10.32
CA GLY A 123 -6.21 7.30 -11.37
C GLY A 123 -4.91 6.87 -12.07
N ALA A 124 -4.40 7.74 -12.95
CA ALA A 124 -3.19 7.48 -13.72
C ALA A 124 -1.93 7.30 -12.84
N ASN A 125 -1.94 7.86 -11.63
CA ASN A 125 -0.85 7.77 -10.64
C ASN A 125 -1.06 6.63 -9.62
N LEU A 126 -2.00 5.70 -9.86
CA LEU A 126 -2.36 4.65 -8.90
C LEU A 126 -1.14 3.80 -8.46
N MET A 127 -0.29 3.41 -9.41
CA MET A 127 0.90 2.58 -9.09
C MET A 127 1.92 3.34 -8.24
N GLU A 128 2.07 4.63 -8.48
CA GLU A 128 2.90 5.51 -7.67
C GLU A 128 2.34 5.62 -6.24
N GLU A 129 1.02 5.80 -6.10
CA GLU A 129 0.36 5.83 -4.79
C GLU A 129 0.50 4.48 -4.06
N VAL A 130 0.34 3.35 -4.74
CA VAL A 130 0.55 2.01 -4.17
C VAL A 130 1.98 1.83 -3.64
N SER A 131 2.96 2.32 -4.38
CA SER A 131 4.38 2.25 -3.99
C SER A 131 4.66 3.10 -2.75
N ARG A 132 4.17 4.35 -2.74
CA ARG A 132 4.30 5.27 -1.61
C ARG A 132 3.54 4.76 -0.38
N TYR A 133 2.39 4.13 -0.60
CA TYR A 133 1.61 3.54 0.48
C TYR A 133 2.36 2.39 1.17
N ALA A 134 3.19 1.63 0.45
CA ALA A 134 4.05 0.63 1.05
C ALA A 134 5.09 1.24 2.02
N LEU A 135 5.68 2.37 1.65
CA LEU A 135 6.62 3.08 2.52
C LEU A 135 5.93 3.61 3.79
N ILE A 136 4.76 4.23 3.62
CA ILE A 136 3.93 4.68 4.74
C ILE A 136 3.51 3.51 5.63
N GLY A 137 3.18 2.36 5.04
CA GLY A 137 2.81 1.14 5.77
C GLY A 137 3.90 0.68 6.74
N SER A 138 5.16 0.75 6.34
CA SER A 138 6.31 0.49 7.21
C SER A 138 6.37 1.46 8.39
N SER A 139 6.30 2.77 8.12
CA SER A 139 6.38 3.82 9.14
C SER A 139 5.23 3.74 10.14
N LEU A 140 3.98 3.59 9.65
CA LEU A 140 2.79 3.41 10.49
C LEU A 140 2.88 2.18 11.37
N ALA A 141 3.30 1.05 10.80
CA ALA A 141 3.42 -0.18 11.55
C ALA A 141 4.47 -0.08 12.67
N LEU A 142 5.55 0.68 12.45
CA LEU A 142 6.56 0.91 13.48
C LEU A 142 6.04 1.83 14.58
N GLU A 143 5.36 2.92 14.23
CA GLU A 143 4.78 3.88 15.16
C GLU A 143 3.74 3.22 16.07
N HIS A 144 2.87 2.37 15.52
CA HIS A 144 1.80 1.68 16.23
C HIS A 144 2.13 0.24 16.64
N LYS A 145 3.41 -0.14 16.63
CA LYS A 145 3.88 -1.52 16.82
C LYS A 145 3.28 -2.24 18.04
N ASP A 146 3.06 -1.53 19.11
CA ASP A 146 2.54 -2.08 20.37
C ASP A 146 0.99 -2.02 20.44
N GLU A 147 0.33 -1.47 19.41
CA GLU A 147 -1.12 -1.30 19.36
C GLU A 147 -1.84 -2.37 18.55
N PHE A 148 -1.15 -3.31 17.90
CA PHE A 148 -1.77 -4.39 17.12
C PHE A 148 -1.01 -5.71 17.24
N ASP A 149 -1.72 -6.81 16.95
CA ASP A 149 -1.20 -8.18 17.05
C ASP A 149 -0.95 -8.79 15.67
N VAL A 150 -1.75 -8.42 14.67
CA VAL A 150 -1.75 -8.98 13.31
C VAL A 150 -1.96 -7.89 12.28
N ILE A 151 -1.34 -8.06 11.11
CA ILE A 151 -1.49 -7.19 9.95
C ILE A 151 -2.46 -7.85 8.98
N HIS A 152 -3.37 -7.05 8.39
CA HIS A 152 -4.32 -7.53 7.40
C HIS A 152 -4.32 -6.58 6.19
N ALA A 153 -3.98 -7.09 5.01
CA ALA A 153 -3.91 -6.32 3.77
C ALA A 153 -4.97 -6.80 2.76
N HIS A 154 -5.70 -5.85 2.19
CA HIS A 154 -6.83 -6.11 1.31
C HIS A 154 -6.50 -5.76 -0.14
N ASP A 155 -6.49 -6.78 -0.99
CA ASP A 155 -6.23 -6.72 -2.42
C ASP A 155 -4.82 -6.18 -2.77
N TRP A 156 -4.42 -6.30 -4.03
CA TRP A 156 -3.10 -5.95 -4.54
C TRP A 156 -2.65 -4.51 -4.20
N LEU A 157 -3.60 -3.59 -4.09
CA LEU A 157 -3.36 -2.19 -3.72
C LEU A 157 -2.62 -2.04 -2.38
N THR A 158 -2.84 -2.97 -1.47
CA THR A 158 -2.35 -2.88 -0.09
C THR A 158 -1.33 -3.96 0.28
N TYR A 159 -1.11 -4.96 -0.57
CA TYR A 159 -0.19 -6.07 -0.27
C TYR A 159 1.22 -5.58 0.02
N SER A 160 1.72 -4.64 -0.78
CA SER A 160 3.06 -4.08 -0.57
C SER A 160 3.18 -3.37 0.78
N ALA A 161 2.13 -2.66 1.22
CA ALA A 161 2.09 -2.02 2.54
C ALA A 161 2.07 -3.07 3.68
N GLY A 162 1.26 -4.13 3.52
CA GLY A 162 1.22 -5.24 4.47
C GLY A 162 2.56 -5.97 4.60
N ILE A 163 3.23 -6.24 3.47
CA ILE A 163 4.56 -6.87 3.44
C ILE A 163 5.59 -5.96 4.13
N ALA A 164 5.59 -4.66 3.82
CA ALA A 164 6.47 -3.69 4.46
C ALA A 164 6.28 -3.65 5.98
N ALA A 165 5.03 -3.60 6.43
CA ALA A 165 4.68 -3.62 7.84
C ALA A 165 5.15 -4.91 8.54
N LYS A 166 4.97 -6.08 7.89
CA LYS A 166 5.45 -7.38 8.40
C LYS A 166 6.97 -7.40 8.55
N GLU A 167 7.70 -6.99 7.51
CA GLU A 167 9.17 -7.00 7.54
C GLU A 167 9.73 -6.06 8.61
N THR A 168 9.06 -4.92 8.85
CA THR A 168 9.47 -3.94 9.85
C THR A 168 9.19 -4.39 11.28
N THR A 169 8.02 -5.01 11.53
CA THR A 169 7.56 -5.33 12.88
C THR A 169 7.75 -6.78 13.28
N GLY A 170 7.91 -7.69 12.31
CA GLY A 170 7.93 -9.14 12.52
C GLY A 170 6.56 -9.76 12.83
N LYS A 171 5.47 -8.97 12.80
CA LYS A 171 4.12 -9.46 13.10
C LYS A 171 3.52 -10.25 11.94
N PRO A 172 2.61 -11.20 12.21
CA PRO A 172 1.99 -12.01 11.17
C PRO A 172 1.17 -11.15 10.22
N LEU A 173 1.21 -11.50 8.94
CA LEU A 173 0.44 -10.87 7.87
C LEU A 173 -0.60 -11.84 7.33
N VAL A 174 -1.82 -11.37 7.22
CA VAL A 174 -2.91 -11.97 6.46
C VAL A 174 -3.13 -11.11 5.21
N VAL A 175 -3.14 -11.72 4.04
CA VAL A 175 -3.56 -11.07 2.80
C VAL A 175 -4.94 -11.58 2.40
N HIS A 176 -5.80 -10.66 1.97
CA HIS A 176 -7.16 -10.96 1.56
C HIS A 176 -7.34 -10.55 0.10
N MET A 177 -7.45 -11.54 -0.76
CA MET A 177 -7.71 -11.33 -2.18
C MET A 177 -9.22 -11.17 -2.41
N HIS A 178 -9.62 -10.08 -3.04
CA HIS A 178 -11.01 -9.85 -3.45
C HIS A 178 -11.25 -10.25 -4.90
N ALA A 179 -10.28 -9.99 -5.78
CA ALA A 179 -10.24 -10.44 -7.16
C ALA A 179 -8.80 -10.49 -7.66
N THR A 180 -8.47 -11.43 -8.53
CA THR A 180 -7.17 -11.49 -9.19
C THR A 180 -7.13 -10.56 -10.40
N GLU A 181 -5.93 -10.30 -10.91
CA GLU A 181 -5.77 -9.57 -12.16
C GLU A 181 -6.41 -10.31 -13.34
N PHE A 182 -6.43 -11.65 -13.30
CA PHE A 182 -7.15 -12.46 -14.31
C PHE A 182 -8.66 -12.26 -14.27
N ASP A 183 -9.25 -12.10 -13.08
CA ASP A 183 -10.68 -11.83 -12.93
C ASP A 183 -11.06 -10.45 -13.47
N ARG A 184 -10.13 -9.47 -13.36
CA ARG A 184 -10.35 -8.09 -13.79
C ARG A 184 -10.10 -7.86 -15.29
N SER A 185 -9.04 -8.46 -15.82
CA SER A 185 -8.48 -8.13 -17.13
C SER A 185 -8.61 -9.28 -18.17
N GLY A 186 -9.04 -10.47 -17.74
CA GLY A 186 -9.09 -11.65 -18.60
C GLY A 186 -7.71 -11.97 -19.19
N GLU A 187 -7.60 -11.94 -20.52
CA GLU A 187 -6.33 -12.21 -21.21
C GLU A 187 -5.38 -11.01 -21.29
N ASN A 188 -5.86 -9.79 -20.98
CA ASN A 188 -5.09 -8.54 -21.05
C ASN A 188 -4.45 -8.22 -19.68
N ILE A 189 -3.62 -9.09 -19.18
CA ILE A 189 -3.04 -9.01 -17.83
C ILE A 189 -2.08 -7.84 -17.70
N ASN A 190 -2.30 -7.00 -16.67
CA ASN A 190 -1.31 -6.05 -16.23
C ASN A 190 -0.21 -6.79 -15.45
N THR A 191 0.97 -6.95 -16.06
CA THR A 191 2.07 -7.72 -15.49
C THR A 191 2.60 -7.15 -14.17
N LEU A 192 2.46 -5.84 -13.95
CA LEU A 192 2.88 -5.20 -12.72
C LEU A 192 1.92 -5.53 -11.57
N VAL A 193 0.61 -5.43 -11.80
CA VAL A 193 -0.41 -5.85 -10.82
C VAL A 193 -0.25 -7.34 -10.51
N TYR A 194 -0.12 -8.19 -11.53
CA TYR A 194 0.12 -9.61 -11.34
C TYR A 194 1.38 -9.90 -10.51
N SER A 195 2.46 -9.13 -10.70
CA SER A 195 3.68 -9.30 -9.91
C SER A 195 3.48 -8.97 -8.43
N ILE A 196 2.65 -7.97 -8.12
CA ILE A 196 2.27 -7.61 -6.74
C ILE A 196 1.42 -8.72 -6.13
N GLU A 197 0.39 -9.18 -6.83
CA GLU A 197 -0.48 -10.28 -6.37
C GLU A 197 0.30 -11.57 -6.07
N ARG A 198 1.26 -11.91 -6.93
CA ARG A 198 2.10 -13.08 -6.74
C ARG A 198 3.01 -12.99 -5.51
N ARG A 199 3.31 -11.79 -5.03
CA ARG A 199 4.15 -11.57 -3.83
C ARG A 199 3.36 -11.64 -2.53
N GLY A 200 2.09 -11.20 -2.55
CA GLY A 200 1.18 -11.31 -1.41
C GLY A 200 0.70 -12.74 -1.23
#